data_db027ea4105aac6ab684fc797d7d9220
#
_entry.id   db027ea4105aac6ab684fc797d7d9220
#
_cell.length_a   1.000
_cell.length_b   1.000
_cell.length_c   1.000
_cell.angle_alpha   90.00
_cell.angle_beta   90.00
_cell.angle_gamma   90.00
#
_symmetry.space_group_name_H-M   'P 1'
#
loop_
_entity.id
_entity.type
_entity.pdbx_description
1 polymer ?
#
loop_
_entity_poly.entity_id
_entity_poly.type
_entity_poly.pdbx_seq_one_letter_code
_entity_poly.pdbx_strand_id
1 'polypeptide(L)'
;MPVLPKAIEIIKNAGYGITTKVLDASYCGVPQARKRFFMIGHINDKDGFLDEILIKNLSDHKMTVYEYLGDSFGTEYYYMHPRSYNRRAVFSIYEPSATIRGVNRPIPETYKRHHADKADISEGVRSLTSKERSYIQTFPKEFEFVGSKTNVEQAIGNAV
;
A
#
# COMPACT_ATOMS: atom_id res chain seq x y z
N MET A 1 5.51 15.45 25.55
CA MET A 1 5.89 14.02 25.63
C MET A 1 5.42 13.30 24.37
N PRO A 2 6.22 12.43 23.79
CA PRO A 2 5.77 11.61 22.65
C PRO A 2 4.61 10.69 23.11
N VAL A 3 3.52 10.65 22.32
CA VAL A 3 2.28 9.93 22.67
C VAL A 3 2.49 8.42 22.75
N LEU A 4 3.27 7.85 21.82
CA LEU A 4 3.45 6.40 21.71
C LEU A 4 4.14 5.77 22.95
N PRO A 5 5.26 6.29 23.48
CA PRO A 5 5.86 5.73 24.70
C PRO A 5 4.90 5.73 25.90
N LYS A 6 4.11 6.78 26.07
CA LYS A 6 3.12 6.87 27.15
C LYS A 6 1.98 5.84 26.96
N ALA A 7 1.53 5.64 25.74
CA ALA A 7 0.52 4.61 25.44
C ALA A 7 1.06 3.22 25.76
N ILE A 8 2.29 2.91 25.37
CA ILE A 8 2.96 1.64 25.68
C ILE A 8 3.05 1.42 27.19
N GLU A 9 3.47 2.44 27.94
CA GLU A 9 3.58 2.38 29.41
C GLU A 9 2.22 2.05 30.07
N ILE A 10 1.17 2.75 29.66
CA ILE A 10 -0.20 2.52 30.19
C ILE A 10 -0.65 1.08 29.93
N ILE A 11 -0.44 0.56 28.73
CA ILE A 11 -0.87 -0.78 28.35
C ILE A 11 -0.08 -1.84 29.11
N LYS A 12 1.25 -1.64 29.28
CA LYS A 12 2.09 -2.54 30.08
C LYS A 12 1.69 -2.55 31.56
N ASN A 13 1.40 -1.39 32.12
CA ASN A 13 0.93 -1.29 33.51
C ASN A 13 -0.43 -1.98 33.73
N ALA A 14 -1.22 -2.15 32.66
CA ALA A 14 -2.45 -2.94 32.69
C ALA A 14 -2.24 -4.47 32.48
N GLY A 15 -0.99 -4.95 32.48
CA GLY A 15 -0.64 -6.38 32.42
C GLY A 15 -0.56 -6.96 31.01
N TYR A 16 -0.39 -6.12 29.97
CA TYR A 16 -0.23 -6.59 28.59
C TYR A 16 1.26 -6.71 28.22
N GLY A 17 1.63 -7.84 27.59
CA GLY A 17 2.81 -7.91 26.75
C GLY A 17 2.55 -7.24 25.41
N ILE A 18 3.55 -6.59 24.83
CA ILE A 18 3.41 -5.78 23.60
C ILE A 18 4.40 -6.21 22.55
N THR A 19 3.91 -6.44 21.33
CA THR A 19 4.73 -6.55 20.12
C THR A 19 4.53 -5.30 19.25
N THR A 20 5.62 -4.66 18.82
CA THR A 20 5.58 -3.53 17.89
C THR A 20 6.40 -3.84 16.65
N LYS A 21 5.84 -3.61 15.46
CA LYS A 21 6.52 -3.80 14.17
C LYS A 21 6.09 -2.75 13.16
N VAL A 22 7.02 -2.39 12.29
CA VAL A 22 6.70 -1.70 11.03
C VAL A 22 6.71 -2.77 9.93
N LEU A 23 5.53 -3.07 9.40
CA LEU A 23 5.35 -4.04 8.31
C LEU A 23 5.15 -3.31 6.99
N ASP A 24 5.75 -3.86 5.92
CA ASP A 24 5.49 -3.43 4.55
C ASP A 24 4.55 -4.47 3.91
N ALA A 25 3.38 -4.02 3.48
CA ALA A 25 2.34 -4.87 2.91
C ALA A 25 2.85 -5.73 1.74
N SER A 26 3.85 -5.24 1.00
CA SER A 26 4.43 -6.01 -0.11
C SER A 26 5.12 -7.31 0.30
N TYR A 27 5.57 -7.44 1.55
CA TYR A 27 6.06 -8.70 2.11
C TYR A 27 4.96 -9.56 2.74
N CYS A 28 3.72 -9.06 2.77
CA CYS A 28 2.56 -9.76 3.31
C CYS A 28 1.61 -10.26 2.20
N GLY A 29 2.09 -10.42 0.96
CA GLY A 29 1.29 -10.88 -0.18
C GLY A 29 0.42 -9.80 -0.83
N VAL A 30 0.63 -8.53 -0.51
CA VAL A 30 -0.10 -7.40 -1.10
C VAL A 30 0.75 -6.71 -2.16
N PRO A 31 0.26 -6.45 -3.39
CA PRO A 31 1.05 -5.87 -4.46
C PRO A 31 1.27 -4.35 -4.31
N GLN A 32 1.54 -3.92 -3.07
CA GLN A 32 1.66 -2.50 -2.73
C GLN A 32 2.74 -2.27 -1.67
N ALA A 33 3.68 -1.37 -1.94
CA ALA A 33 4.65 -0.88 -0.97
C ALA A 33 3.96 0.11 0.00
N ARG A 34 3.46 -0.42 1.12
CA ARG A 34 2.72 0.32 2.14
C ARG A 34 3.21 -0.06 3.52
N LYS A 35 4.03 0.80 4.11
CA LYS A 35 4.53 0.59 5.47
C LYS A 35 3.53 1.09 6.50
N ARG A 36 3.25 0.25 7.51
CA ARG A 36 2.40 0.59 8.65
C ARG A 36 3.05 0.14 9.95
N PHE A 37 2.91 0.96 10.97
CA PHE A 37 3.26 0.61 12.33
C PHE A 37 2.09 -0.15 12.96
N PHE A 38 2.42 -1.30 13.55
CA PHE A 38 1.49 -2.12 14.31
C PHE A 38 1.96 -2.19 15.75
N MET A 39 1.02 -2.09 16.68
CA MET A 39 1.20 -2.34 18.09
C MET A 39 0.10 -3.31 18.52
N ILE A 40 0.50 -4.48 18.97
CA ILE A 40 -0.41 -5.57 19.35
C ILE A 40 -0.12 -5.89 20.81
N GLY A 41 -1.17 -5.84 21.63
CA GLY A 41 -1.10 -6.20 23.06
C GLY A 41 -1.87 -7.49 23.33
N HIS A 42 -1.29 -8.38 24.14
CA HIS A 42 -1.97 -9.57 24.67
C HIS A 42 -1.81 -9.60 26.19
N ILE A 43 -2.93 -9.80 26.90
CA ILE A 43 -2.94 -9.81 28.37
C ILE A 43 -2.16 -11.03 28.90
N ASN A 44 -1.39 -10.81 29.96
CA ASN A 44 -0.58 -11.85 30.59
C ASN A 44 0.49 -12.50 29.70
N ASP A 45 0.88 -11.86 28.60
CA ASP A 45 1.96 -12.31 27.72
C ASP A 45 3.25 -11.50 27.94
N LYS A 46 4.35 -11.96 27.35
CA LYS A 46 5.62 -11.25 27.35
C LYS A 46 5.71 -10.26 26.20
N ASP A 47 6.55 -9.24 26.33
CA ASP A 47 6.89 -8.36 25.22
C ASP A 47 7.52 -9.15 24.07
N GLY A 48 7.19 -8.79 22.83
CA GLY A 48 7.67 -9.45 21.63
C GLY A 48 7.07 -10.83 21.33
N PHE A 49 5.94 -11.17 21.95
CA PHE A 49 5.32 -12.51 21.82
C PHE A 49 4.98 -12.92 20.37
N LEU A 50 4.85 -11.97 19.44
CA LEU A 50 4.62 -12.25 18.02
C LEU A 50 5.86 -12.08 17.14
N ASP A 51 7.02 -11.67 17.67
CA ASP A 51 8.18 -11.31 16.86
C ASP A 51 8.62 -12.44 15.91
N GLU A 52 8.79 -13.65 16.42
CA GLU A 52 9.22 -14.80 15.61
C GLU A 52 8.16 -15.21 14.58
N ILE A 53 6.88 -15.22 14.99
CA ILE A 53 5.76 -15.61 14.11
C ILE A 53 5.63 -14.61 12.97
N LEU A 54 5.73 -13.31 13.25
CA LEU A 54 5.65 -12.27 12.23
C LEU A 54 6.78 -12.38 11.22
N ILE A 55 8.03 -12.56 11.68
CA ILE A 55 9.19 -12.69 10.80
C ILE A 55 9.07 -13.96 9.92
N LYS A 56 8.68 -15.09 10.52
CA LYS A 56 8.55 -16.38 9.80
C LYS A 56 7.48 -16.35 8.70
N ASN A 57 6.46 -15.51 8.84
CA ASN A 57 5.34 -15.44 7.89
C ASN A 57 5.47 -14.30 6.87
N LEU A 58 6.55 -13.53 6.89
CA LEU A 58 6.83 -12.58 5.80
C LEU A 58 7.39 -13.34 4.59
N SER A 59 7.01 -12.87 3.40
CA SER A 59 7.64 -13.33 2.15
C SER A 59 9.11 -12.91 2.12
N ASP A 60 9.94 -13.69 1.44
CA ASP A 60 11.35 -13.38 1.17
C ASP A 60 11.51 -12.28 0.10
N HIS A 61 10.49 -12.04 -0.71
CA HIS A 61 10.47 -10.99 -1.72
C HIS A 61 9.17 -10.18 -1.66
N LYS A 62 9.19 -9.04 -2.33
CA LYS A 62 8.03 -8.14 -2.42
C LYS A 62 7.09 -8.61 -3.52
N MET A 63 5.80 -8.74 -3.20
CA MET A 63 4.75 -9.01 -4.17
C MET A 63 4.67 -7.89 -5.20
N THR A 64 4.84 -8.20 -6.47
CA THR A 64 4.65 -7.26 -7.58
C THR A 64 3.17 -7.21 -8.01
N VAL A 65 2.79 -6.19 -8.78
CA VAL A 65 1.44 -6.11 -9.34
C VAL A 65 1.20 -7.27 -10.32
N TYR A 66 2.21 -7.63 -11.10
CA TYR A 66 2.12 -8.74 -12.07
C TYR A 66 1.93 -10.10 -11.39
N GLU A 67 2.70 -10.39 -10.34
CA GLU A 67 2.57 -11.65 -9.59
C GLU A 67 1.16 -11.82 -8.99
N TYR A 68 0.52 -10.72 -8.59
CA TYR A 68 -0.79 -10.75 -7.95
C TYR A 68 -1.96 -10.73 -8.95
N LEU A 69 -1.88 -9.95 -10.04
CA LEU A 69 -2.97 -9.72 -11.00
C LEU A 69 -2.76 -10.39 -12.36
N GLY A 70 -1.52 -10.82 -12.68
CA GLY A 70 -1.16 -11.42 -13.96
C GLY A 70 -1.44 -10.50 -15.15
N ASP A 71 -1.68 -11.10 -16.31
CA ASP A 71 -1.93 -10.39 -17.58
C ASP A 71 -3.26 -9.62 -17.60
N SER A 72 -4.15 -9.88 -16.65
CA SER A 72 -5.47 -9.24 -16.57
C SER A 72 -5.40 -7.73 -16.30
N PHE A 73 -4.23 -7.20 -15.94
CA PHE A 73 -4.03 -5.77 -15.69
C PHE A 73 -4.03 -4.94 -16.99
N GLY A 74 -3.69 -5.56 -18.13
CA GLY A 74 -3.84 -4.95 -19.47
C GLY A 74 -2.93 -3.77 -19.77
N THR A 75 -1.93 -3.50 -18.96
CA THR A 75 -0.86 -2.51 -19.23
C THR A 75 0.39 -2.88 -18.45
N GLU A 76 1.56 -2.64 -19.02
CA GLU A 76 2.84 -2.84 -18.34
C GLU A 76 3.23 -1.63 -17.48
N TYR A 77 2.86 -0.43 -17.94
CA TYR A 77 3.18 0.82 -17.25
C TYR A 77 1.94 1.62 -16.93
N TYR A 78 1.92 2.24 -15.76
CA TYR A 78 0.79 3.04 -15.33
C TYR A 78 1.22 4.30 -14.56
N TYR A 79 0.39 5.32 -14.67
CA TYR A 79 0.58 6.58 -13.99
C TYR A 79 -0.17 6.61 -12.65
N MET A 80 0.51 7.09 -11.62
CA MET A 80 -0.09 7.48 -10.36
C MET A 80 0.30 8.91 -10.01
N HIS A 81 -0.70 9.76 -9.79
CA HIS A 81 -0.45 11.17 -9.47
C HIS A 81 0.50 11.30 -8.25
N PRO A 82 1.69 11.90 -8.41
CA PRO A 82 2.68 11.97 -7.35
C PRO A 82 2.24 12.96 -6.25
N ARG A 83 2.71 12.76 -5.02
CA ARG A 83 2.46 13.69 -3.92
C ARG A 83 3.22 15.01 -4.08
N SER A 84 4.31 14.97 -4.83
CA SER A 84 5.18 16.09 -5.19
C SER A 84 5.73 15.83 -6.58
N TYR A 85 5.84 16.85 -7.40
CA TYR A 85 6.40 16.74 -8.75
C TYR A 85 7.88 16.32 -8.78
N ASN A 86 8.57 16.35 -7.63
CA ASN A 86 9.93 15.83 -7.49
C ASN A 86 9.97 14.30 -7.27
N ARG A 87 8.86 13.59 -7.49
CA ARG A 87 8.76 12.15 -7.36
C ARG A 87 8.29 11.53 -8.67
N ARG A 88 8.77 10.32 -8.95
CA ARG A 88 8.28 9.55 -10.10
C ARG A 88 6.76 9.36 -10.03
N ALA A 89 6.15 9.26 -11.19
CA ALA A 89 4.72 9.05 -11.35
C ALA A 89 4.39 7.84 -12.24
N VAL A 90 5.36 7.34 -13.01
CA VAL A 90 5.18 6.16 -13.88
C VAL A 90 5.84 4.94 -13.23
N PHE A 91 5.04 3.89 -13.07
CA PHE A 91 5.39 2.63 -12.41
C PHE A 91 5.22 1.47 -13.39
N SER A 92 5.96 0.37 -13.15
CA SER A 92 5.79 -0.88 -13.86
C SER A 92 4.97 -1.87 -13.02
N ILE A 93 4.25 -2.79 -13.68
CA ILE A 93 3.59 -3.91 -13.00
C ILE A 93 4.57 -4.91 -12.39
N TYR A 94 5.83 -4.91 -12.84
CA TYR A 94 6.90 -5.78 -12.32
C TYR A 94 7.55 -5.25 -11.04
N GLU A 95 6.90 -4.32 -10.36
CA GLU A 95 7.26 -3.85 -9.02
C GLU A 95 6.00 -3.72 -8.15
N PRO A 96 6.14 -3.67 -6.81
CA PRO A 96 5.01 -3.32 -5.95
C PRO A 96 4.50 -1.92 -6.29
N SER A 97 3.19 -1.76 -6.35
CA SER A 97 2.60 -0.44 -6.53
C SER A 97 3.01 0.52 -5.40
N ALA A 98 3.15 1.78 -5.73
CA ALA A 98 3.20 2.80 -4.69
C ALA A 98 1.88 2.81 -3.89
N THR A 99 1.92 3.38 -2.68
CA THR A 99 0.73 3.45 -1.80
C THR A 99 -0.46 4.07 -2.52
N ILE A 100 -1.54 3.31 -2.68
CA ILE A 100 -2.83 3.79 -3.18
C ILE A 100 -3.39 4.82 -2.20
N ARG A 101 -3.80 5.97 -2.71
CA ARG A 101 -4.32 7.10 -1.92
C ARG A 101 -5.72 7.45 -2.41
N GLY A 102 -6.50 8.21 -1.65
CA GLY A 102 -7.84 8.66 -2.01
C GLY A 102 -7.93 9.62 -3.21
N VAL A 103 -6.83 9.86 -3.90
CA VAL A 103 -6.77 10.76 -5.07
C VAL A 103 -6.31 9.98 -6.29
N ASN A 104 -7.12 10.02 -7.35
CA ASN A 104 -6.80 9.50 -8.68
C ASN A 104 -7.00 10.62 -9.70
N ARG A 105 -5.95 11.01 -10.37
CA ARG A 105 -5.97 12.09 -11.38
C ARG A 105 -5.40 11.58 -12.69
N PRO A 106 -5.89 12.08 -13.84
CA PRO A 106 -5.29 11.80 -15.13
C PRO A 106 -3.86 12.34 -15.20
N ILE A 107 -3.12 11.89 -16.20
CA ILE A 107 -1.81 12.46 -16.54
C ILE A 107 -2.03 13.92 -16.96
N PRO A 108 -1.39 14.90 -16.34
CA PRO A 108 -1.53 16.30 -16.76
C PRO A 108 -0.81 16.53 -18.08
N GLU A 109 -1.35 17.39 -18.95
CA GLU A 109 -0.73 17.76 -20.23
C GLU A 109 0.69 18.34 -20.06
N THR A 110 0.93 18.99 -18.93
CA THR A 110 2.24 19.58 -18.57
C THR A 110 3.17 18.60 -17.88
N TYR A 111 2.85 17.30 -17.89
CA TYR A 111 3.70 16.31 -17.23
C TYR A 111 5.11 16.31 -17.82
N LYS A 112 6.09 16.35 -16.92
CA LYS A 112 7.51 16.21 -17.27
C LYS A 112 8.02 14.89 -16.70
N ARG A 113 8.65 14.08 -17.57
CA ARG A 113 9.25 12.81 -17.19
C ARG A 113 10.23 13.00 -16.03
N HIS A 114 10.07 12.18 -15.01
CA HIS A 114 11.01 12.07 -13.91
C HIS A 114 12.07 11.00 -14.25
N HIS A 115 13.33 11.19 -13.85
CA HIS A 115 14.43 10.25 -14.15
C HIS A 115 14.19 8.83 -13.63
N ALA A 116 13.36 8.66 -12.60
CA ALA A 116 13.00 7.36 -12.03
C ALA A 116 11.70 6.77 -12.58
N ASP A 117 11.04 7.41 -13.56
CA ASP A 117 9.88 6.84 -14.25
C ASP A 117 10.29 5.60 -15.04
N LYS A 118 9.44 4.58 -15.01
CA LYS A 118 9.74 3.28 -15.63
C LYS A 118 9.54 3.27 -17.16
N ALA A 119 8.75 4.21 -17.66
CA ALA A 119 8.48 4.39 -19.09
C ALA A 119 8.23 5.87 -19.40
N ASP A 120 8.27 6.23 -20.68
CA ASP A 120 7.76 7.51 -21.16
C ASP A 120 6.23 7.45 -21.29
N ILE A 121 5.54 8.57 -21.09
CA ILE A 121 4.07 8.63 -21.21
C ILE A 121 3.57 8.29 -22.62
N SER A 122 4.42 8.43 -23.65
CA SER A 122 4.14 8.02 -25.04
C SER A 122 4.12 6.49 -25.23
N GLU A 123 4.62 5.72 -24.28
CA GLU A 123 4.69 4.25 -24.32
C GLU A 123 3.40 3.56 -23.82
N GLY A 124 2.24 4.17 -24.04
CA GLY A 124 0.95 3.59 -23.66
C GLY A 124 0.64 3.69 -22.17
N VAL A 125 1.34 4.54 -21.43
CA VAL A 125 1.09 4.79 -20.01
C VAL A 125 -0.28 5.42 -19.81
N ARG A 126 -1.06 4.89 -18.89
CA ARG A 126 -2.38 5.40 -18.50
C ARG A 126 -2.56 5.44 -16.98
N SER A 127 -3.48 6.25 -16.54
CA SER A 127 -3.92 6.22 -15.14
C SER A 127 -4.69 4.94 -14.84
N LEU A 128 -4.60 4.46 -13.60
CA LEU A 128 -5.38 3.32 -13.14
C LEU A 128 -6.87 3.69 -13.01
N THR A 129 -7.74 2.75 -13.34
CA THR A 129 -9.16 2.81 -13.00
C THR A 129 -9.36 2.61 -11.50
N SER A 130 -10.52 3.02 -10.96
CA SER A 130 -10.88 2.76 -9.55
C SER A 130 -10.87 1.25 -9.25
N LYS A 131 -11.31 0.43 -10.20
CA LYS A 131 -11.33 -1.03 -10.06
C LYS A 131 -9.93 -1.64 -9.98
N GLU A 132 -9.00 -1.22 -10.83
CA GLU A 132 -7.60 -1.66 -10.76
C GLU A 132 -6.93 -1.25 -9.45
N ARG A 133 -7.23 -0.04 -8.98
CA ARG A 133 -6.73 0.45 -7.69
C ARG A 133 -7.28 -0.35 -6.51
N SER A 134 -8.55 -0.77 -6.57
CA SER A 134 -9.13 -1.64 -5.55
C SER A 134 -8.47 -3.01 -5.54
N TYR A 135 -8.12 -3.55 -6.70
CA TYR A 135 -7.41 -4.84 -6.78
C TYR A 135 -5.99 -4.76 -6.19
N ILE A 136 -5.28 -3.65 -6.40
CA ILE A 136 -3.99 -3.42 -5.75
C ILE A 136 -4.14 -3.31 -4.22
N GLN A 137 -5.29 -2.84 -3.73
CA GLN A 137 -5.66 -2.83 -2.31
C GLN A 137 -6.24 -4.16 -1.83
N THR A 138 -6.21 -5.20 -2.69
CA THR A 138 -6.68 -6.55 -2.39
C THR A 138 -8.18 -6.68 -2.09
N PHE A 139 -8.99 -5.74 -2.58
CA PHE A 139 -10.43 -5.94 -2.56
C PHE A 139 -10.83 -7.12 -3.46
N PRO A 140 -11.79 -7.96 -3.05
CA PRO A 140 -12.33 -9.03 -3.89
C PRO A 140 -12.84 -8.49 -5.23
N LYS A 141 -12.74 -9.29 -6.30
CA LYS A 141 -13.17 -8.88 -7.66
C LYS A 141 -14.65 -8.55 -7.72
N GLU A 142 -15.44 -9.21 -6.88
CA GLU A 142 -16.89 -9.07 -6.74
C GLU A 142 -17.32 -7.91 -5.87
N PHE A 143 -16.36 -7.24 -5.22
CA PHE A 143 -16.68 -6.11 -4.33
C PHE A 143 -17.19 -4.91 -5.13
N GLU A 144 -18.41 -4.48 -4.83
CA GLU A 144 -19.07 -3.35 -5.47
C GLU A 144 -18.94 -2.10 -4.60
N PHE A 145 -18.44 -1.04 -5.21
CA PHE A 145 -18.37 0.27 -4.56
C PHE A 145 -19.60 1.10 -4.94
N VAL A 146 -20.29 1.64 -3.94
CA VAL A 146 -21.45 2.52 -4.12
C VAL A 146 -21.04 3.97 -3.82
N GLY A 147 -21.47 4.89 -4.68
CA GLY A 147 -21.26 6.33 -4.49
C GLY A 147 -20.60 7.02 -5.67
N SER A 148 -20.28 8.29 -5.49
CA SER A 148 -19.56 9.05 -6.52
C SER A 148 -18.14 8.54 -6.70
N LYS A 149 -17.56 8.76 -7.89
CA LYS A 149 -16.16 8.38 -8.17
C LYS A 149 -15.20 8.90 -7.09
N THR A 150 -15.38 10.13 -6.63
CA THR A 150 -14.53 10.71 -5.58
C THR A 150 -14.64 9.94 -4.26
N ASN A 151 -15.86 9.57 -3.84
CA ASN A 151 -16.09 8.82 -2.61
C ASN A 151 -15.51 7.42 -2.71
N VAL A 152 -15.67 6.75 -3.86
CA VAL A 152 -15.09 5.43 -4.12
C VAL A 152 -13.56 5.48 -4.05
N GLU A 153 -12.93 6.44 -4.73
CA GLU A 153 -11.48 6.61 -4.68
C GLU A 153 -10.97 6.91 -3.27
N GLN A 154 -11.71 7.69 -2.49
CA GLN A 154 -11.40 7.99 -1.10
C GLN A 154 -11.50 6.72 -0.23
N ALA A 155 -12.56 5.94 -0.42
CA ALA A 155 -12.74 4.67 0.31
C ALA A 155 -11.60 3.67 0.00
N ILE A 156 -11.27 3.50 -1.29
CA ILE A 156 -10.15 2.64 -1.72
C ILE A 156 -8.82 3.09 -1.11
N GLY A 157 -8.54 4.40 -1.13
CA GLY A 157 -7.29 4.93 -0.59
C GLY A 157 -7.17 4.84 0.93
N ASN A 158 -8.30 4.85 1.65
CA ASN A 158 -8.36 4.76 3.11
C ASN A 158 -8.35 3.31 3.63
N ALA A 159 -8.60 2.34 2.77
CA ALA A 159 -8.51 0.93 3.14
C ALA A 159 -7.08 0.59 3.60
N VAL A 160 -6.97 -0.19 4.68
CA VAL A 160 -5.70 -0.61 5.30
C VAL A 160 -5.67 -2.11 5.43
#